data_5fbabd0ca44d6af07bf7ea783ff6cec7
#
_entry.id   5fbabd0ca44d6af07bf7ea783ff6cec7
#
_cell.length_a   1.000
_cell.length_b   1.000
_cell.length_c   1.000
_cell.angle_alpha   90.00
_cell.angle_beta   90.00
_cell.angle_gamma   90.00
#
_symmetry.space_group_name_H-M   'P 1'
#
loop_
_entity.id
_entity.type
_entity.pdbx_description
1 polymer ?
#
loop_
_entity_poly.entity_id
_entity_poly.type
_entity_poly.pdbx_seq_one_letter_code
_entity_poly.pdbx_strand_id
1 'polypeptide(L)'
;MRTSTGEDAMRALLATGVARDLPVHIHIAEQIGEVQDCLAVRGARPVEWLLDHADVDARWTLVHATHLTPHETDRIAKSGAVAGLCPTTEANLGDGLFPLAAFIDAGGTFGIGSDSHISVSPVEELRWLEYGQRLVTRHRNVAARLPEESVGTALWQRALQGGARASGSAIATLATGARADLLVLDD
;
A
#
# COMPACT_ATOMS: atom_id res chain seq x y z
N MET A 1 -20.77 5.04 11.54
CA MET A 1 -20.66 6.34 10.83
C MET A 1 -20.44 6.02 9.37
N ARG A 2 -21.34 6.39 8.46
CA ARG A 2 -21.25 5.98 7.06
C ARG A 2 -20.19 6.81 6.35
N THR A 3 -19.02 6.28 6.13
CA THR A 3 -18.05 6.85 5.20
C THR A 3 -18.28 6.31 3.80
N SER A 4 -19.49 6.45 3.30
CA SER A 4 -19.68 6.32 1.87
C SER A 4 -19.41 7.71 1.28
N THR A 5 -18.19 7.98 0.87
CA THR A 5 -18.07 8.88 -0.27
C THR A 5 -18.97 8.23 -1.31
N GLY A 6 -20.12 8.85 -1.57
CA GLY A 6 -21.07 8.23 -2.47
C GLY A 6 -20.38 8.01 -3.82
N GLU A 7 -20.78 6.98 -4.54
CA GLU A 7 -20.25 6.67 -5.87
C GLU A 7 -20.23 7.92 -6.77
N ASP A 8 -21.28 8.74 -6.67
CA ASP A 8 -21.40 10.00 -7.42
C ASP A 8 -20.35 11.03 -7.02
N ALA A 9 -20.00 11.12 -5.72
CA ALA A 9 -18.96 12.03 -5.25
C ALA A 9 -17.57 11.58 -5.71
N MET A 10 -17.29 10.28 -5.68
CA MET A 10 -16.05 9.72 -6.23
C MET A 10 -15.94 9.96 -7.74
N ARG A 11 -17.01 9.69 -8.50
CA ARG A 11 -17.05 9.95 -9.94
C ARG A 11 -16.87 11.44 -10.24
N ALA A 12 -17.51 12.31 -9.49
CA ALA A 12 -17.39 13.77 -9.66
C ALA A 12 -15.94 14.22 -9.39
N LEU A 13 -15.31 13.71 -8.32
CA LEU A 13 -13.90 13.99 -8.01
C LEU A 13 -12.97 13.55 -9.15
N LEU A 14 -13.10 12.32 -9.61
CA LEU A 14 -12.27 11.74 -10.67
C LEU A 14 -12.50 12.41 -12.03
N ALA A 15 -13.69 12.96 -12.27
CA ALA A 15 -14.00 13.70 -13.49
C ALA A 15 -13.35 15.07 -13.55
N THR A 16 -12.84 15.62 -12.44
CA THR A 16 -12.15 16.91 -12.43
C THR A 16 -10.82 16.80 -13.19
N GLY A 17 -10.48 17.83 -13.98
CA GLY A 17 -9.19 17.87 -14.71
C GLY A 17 -7.99 17.77 -13.77
N VAL A 18 -8.11 18.30 -12.56
CA VAL A 18 -7.08 18.25 -11.51
C VAL A 18 -6.82 16.80 -11.06
N ALA A 19 -7.85 15.99 -10.86
CA ALA A 19 -7.69 14.61 -10.43
C ALA A 19 -7.06 13.70 -11.50
N ARG A 20 -7.08 14.11 -12.78
CA ARG A 20 -6.49 13.30 -13.86
C ARG A 20 -4.97 13.26 -13.85
N ASP A 21 -4.32 14.32 -13.33
CA ASP A 21 -2.87 14.49 -13.33
C ASP A 21 -2.24 14.32 -11.93
N LEU A 22 -3.05 14.20 -10.89
CA LEU A 22 -2.60 14.06 -9.50
C LEU A 22 -2.66 12.62 -9.01
N PRO A 23 -1.79 12.26 -8.05
CA PRO A 23 -1.95 11.02 -7.28
C PRO A 23 -3.30 10.96 -6.56
N VAL A 24 -3.92 9.80 -6.54
CA VAL A 24 -5.19 9.53 -5.87
C VAL A 24 -4.94 8.57 -4.71
N HIS A 25 -5.28 8.98 -3.50
CA HIS A 25 -5.14 8.13 -2.31
C HIS A 25 -6.51 7.81 -1.73
N ILE A 26 -6.73 6.55 -1.37
CA ILE A 26 -7.96 6.08 -0.74
C ILE A 26 -7.66 5.03 0.32
N HIS A 27 -8.21 5.18 1.54
CA HIS A 27 -8.22 4.13 2.56
C HIS A 27 -9.22 3.07 2.14
N ILE A 28 -8.81 1.80 2.17
CA ILE A 28 -9.66 0.71 1.68
C ILE A 28 -9.31 -0.62 2.34
N ALA A 29 -10.34 -1.37 2.70
CA ALA A 29 -10.22 -2.70 3.28
C ALA A 29 -9.26 -2.75 4.48
N GLU A 30 -9.23 -1.69 5.28
CA GLU A 30 -8.39 -1.59 6.48
C GLU A 30 -8.85 -2.56 7.55
N GLN A 31 -10.15 -2.54 7.86
CA GLN A 31 -10.74 -3.34 8.91
C GLN A 31 -11.76 -4.33 8.36
N ILE A 32 -11.86 -5.48 9.01
CA ILE A 32 -12.81 -6.52 8.59
C ILE A 32 -14.27 -6.05 8.64
N GLY A 33 -14.60 -5.13 9.56
CA GLY A 33 -15.91 -4.50 9.64
C GLY A 33 -16.27 -3.73 8.37
N GLU A 34 -15.33 -2.96 7.81
CA GLU A 34 -15.51 -2.26 6.54
C GLU A 34 -15.83 -3.25 5.41
N VAL A 35 -15.10 -4.37 5.35
CA VAL A 35 -15.32 -5.40 4.34
C VAL A 35 -16.73 -5.98 4.46
N GLN A 36 -17.18 -6.28 5.69
CA GLN A 36 -18.51 -6.82 5.96
C GLN A 36 -19.62 -5.84 5.60
N ASP A 37 -19.44 -4.57 5.96
CA ASP A 37 -20.41 -3.51 5.64
C ASP A 37 -20.51 -3.28 4.13
N CYS A 38 -19.41 -3.30 3.43
CA CYS A 38 -19.38 -3.17 1.97
C CYS A 38 -20.09 -4.34 1.29
N LEU A 39 -19.80 -5.57 1.73
CA LEU A 39 -20.51 -6.77 1.24
C LEU A 39 -22.02 -6.68 1.48
N ALA A 40 -22.43 -6.23 2.66
CA ALA A 40 -23.87 -6.11 2.99
C ALA A 40 -24.58 -5.04 2.16
N VAL A 41 -23.91 -3.92 1.84
CA VAL A 41 -24.53 -2.79 1.14
C VAL A 41 -24.40 -2.90 -0.38
N ARG A 42 -23.26 -3.41 -0.89
CA ARG A 42 -22.90 -3.39 -2.31
C ARG A 42 -22.87 -4.77 -2.96
N GLY A 43 -22.89 -5.85 -2.16
CA GLY A 43 -22.77 -7.22 -2.65
C GLY A 43 -21.36 -7.59 -3.15
N ALA A 44 -20.38 -6.72 -2.94
CA ALA A 44 -18.99 -6.89 -3.34
C ALA A 44 -18.05 -6.42 -2.24
N ARG A 45 -16.81 -6.91 -2.23
CA ARG A 45 -15.75 -6.45 -1.31
C ARG A 45 -15.27 -5.05 -1.72
N PRO A 46 -14.71 -4.25 -0.81
CA PRO A 46 -14.32 -2.86 -1.11
C PRO A 46 -13.38 -2.74 -2.32
N VAL A 47 -12.33 -3.54 -2.35
CA VAL A 47 -11.33 -3.50 -3.44
C VAL A 47 -11.90 -4.03 -4.75
N GLU A 48 -12.64 -5.13 -4.70
CA GLU A 48 -13.32 -5.66 -5.86
C GLU A 48 -14.27 -4.62 -6.46
N TRP A 49 -15.11 -4.01 -5.62
CA TRP A 49 -16.03 -2.97 -6.03
C TRP A 49 -15.30 -1.76 -6.65
N LEU A 50 -14.22 -1.29 -6.02
CA LEU A 50 -13.44 -0.17 -6.55
C LEU A 50 -12.89 -0.48 -7.94
N LEU A 51 -12.24 -1.64 -8.10
CA LEU A 51 -11.62 -2.06 -9.37
C LEU A 51 -12.64 -2.34 -10.49
N ASP A 52 -13.91 -2.54 -10.15
CA ASP A 52 -14.99 -2.74 -11.12
C ASP A 52 -15.67 -1.43 -11.52
N HIS A 53 -15.52 -0.36 -10.73
CA HIS A 53 -16.25 0.91 -10.94
C HIS A 53 -15.34 2.12 -11.19
N ALA A 54 -14.03 1.97 -11.06
CA ALA A 54 -13.07 3.03 -11.32
C ALA A 54 -11.89 2.52 -12.14
N ASP A 55 -11.33 3.39 -12.97
CA ASP A 55 -10.10 3.12 -13.73
C ASP A 55 -8.90 3.30 -12.79
N VAL A 56 -8.67 2.30 -11.95
CA VAL A 56 -7.55 2.27 -11.02
C VAL A 56 -6.27 1.98 -11.79
N ASP A 57 -5.32 2.90 -11.71
CA ASP A 57 -4.04 2.86 -12.42
C ASP A 57 -2.84 3.17 -11.51
N ALA A 58 -1.66 3.37 -12.10
CA ALA A 58 -0.41 3.64 -11.38
C ALA A 58 -0.39 4.94 -10.57
N ARG A 59 -1.39 5.83 -10.72
CA ARG A 59 -1.53 7.05 -9.92
C ARG A 59 -2.26 6.81 -8.60
N TRP A 60 -2.88 5.64 -8.45
CA TRP A 60 -3.63 5.31 -7.26
C TRP A 60 -2.75 4.74 -6.16
N THR A 61 -3.05 5.14 -4.93
CA THR A 61 -2.53 4.51 -3.72
C THR A 61 -3.69 3.99 -2.89
N LEU A 62 -3.73 2.68 -2.73
CA LEU A 62 -4.70 1.98 -1.89
C LEU A 62 -4.10 1.85 -0.50
N VAL A 63 -4.54 2.71 0.43
CA VAL A 63 -3.96 2.77 1.77
C VAL A 63 -4.51 1.61 2.60
N HIS A 64 -3.65 0.98 3.37
CA HIS A 64 -3.81 -0.27 4.11
C HIS A 64 -4.02 -1.49 3.21
N ALA A 65 -5.16 -1.61 2.56
CA ALA A 65 -5.52 -2.80 1.77
C ALA A 65 -5.24 -4.12 2.53
N THR A 66 -5.49 -4.12 3.85
CA THR A 66 -5.11 -5.20 4.78
C THR A 66 -5.83 -6.50 4.47
N HIS A 67 -7.13 -6.41 4.21
CA HIS A 67 -7.99 -7.56 4.00
C HIS A 67 -8.25 -7.82 2.52
N LEU A 68 -7.30 -8.48 1.86
CA LEU A 68 -7.40 -8.85 0.44
C LEU A 68 -7.62 -10.35 0.26
N THR A 69 -8.40 -10.71 -0.74
CA THR A 69 -8.38 -12.05 -1.33
C THR A 69 -7.18 -12.19 -2.28
N PRO A 70 -6.77 -13.43 -2.63
CA PRO A 70 -5.73 -13.63 -3.64
C PRO A 70 -6.07 -12.97 -5.00
N HIS A 71 -7.35 -12.96 -5.37
CA HIS A 71 -7.81 -12.33 -6.61
C HIS A 71 -7.69 -10.80 -6.55
N GLU A 72 -8.07 -10.17 -5.44
CA GLU A 72 -7.90 -8.73 -5.24
C GLU A 72 -6.41 -8.35 -5.24
N THR A 73 -5.56 -9.14 -4.57
CA THR A 73 -4.11 -8.95 -4.54
C THR A 73 -3.51 -8.92 -5.95
N ASP A 74 -3.86 -9.89 -6.79
CA ASP A 74 -3.40 -9.98 -8.18
C ASP A 74 -3.93 -8.81 -9.04
N ARG A 75 -5.19 -8.43 -8.87
CA ARG A 75 -5.79 -7.30 -9.59
C ARG A 75 -5.13 -5.96 -9.25
N ILE A 76 -4.86 -5.69 -7.95
CA ILE A 76 -4.15 -4.47 -7.53
C ILE A 76 -2.74 -4.45 -8.14
N ALA A 77 -2.00 -5.56 -8.05
CA ALA A 77 -0.66 -5.63 -8.62
C ALA A 77 -0.67 -5.34 -10.13
N LYS A 78 -1.62 -5.90 -10.87
CA LYS A 78 -1.77 -5.70 -12.33
C LYS A 78 -2.24 -4.31 -12.72
N SER A 79 -3.02 -3.62 -11.88
CA SER A 79 -3.44 -2.24 -12.17
C SER A 79 -2.28 -1.24 -12.13
N GLY A 80 -1.17 -1.61 -11.49
CA GLY A 80 -0.04 -0.74 -11.24
C GLY A 80 -0.22 0.20 -10.05
N ALA A 81 -1.35 0.15 -9.36
CA ALA A 81 -1.58 0.93 -8.14
C ALA A 81 -0.58 0.56 -7.03
N VAL A 82 -0.31 1.52 -6.18
CA VAL A 82 0.57 1.35 -5.02
C VAL A 82 -0.27 0.90 -3.82
N ALA A 83 0.19 -0.10 -3.08
CA ALA A 83 -0.32 -0.37 -1.74
C ALA A 83 0.40 0.55 -0.74
N GLY A 84 -0.34 1.41 -0.06
CA GLY A 84 0.19 2.31 0.97
C GLY A 84 0.07 1.67 2.35
N LEU A 85 1.12 1.01 2.83
CA LEU A 85 1.08 0.19 4.03
C LEU A 85 1.45 1.01 5.27
N CYS A 86 0.73 0.80 6.36
CA CYS A 86 0.95 1.47 7.64
C CYS A 86 1.09 0.45 8.78
N PRO A 87 2.14 -0.40 8.75
CA PRO A 87 2.26 -1.58 9.63
C PRO A 87 2.18 -1.29 11.12
N THR A 88 2.70 -0.16 11.59
CA THR A 88 2.61 0.21 13.01
C THR A 88 1.20 0.61 13.42
N THR A 89 0.47 1.31 12.57
CA THR A 89 -0.95 1.64 12.79
C THR A 89 -1.80 0.37 12.74
N GLU A 90 -1.65 -0.45 11.71
CA GLU A 90 -2.37 -1.71 11.55
C GLU A 90 -2.14 -2.66 12.75
N ALA A 91 -0.90 -2.70 13.28
CA ALA A 91 -0.59 -3.47 14.48
C ALA A 91 -1.22 -2.86 15.75
N ASN A 92 -1.20 -1.52 15.88
CA ASN A 92 -1.76 -0.81 17.03
C ASN A 92 -3.28 -0.94 17.11
N LEU A 93 -3.96 -0.91 15.97
CA LEU A 93 -5.42 -1.06 15.88
C LEU A 93 -5.86 -2.52 15.86
N GLY A 94 -4.94 -3.46 15.58
CA GLY A 94 -5.26 -4.88 15.46
C GLY A 94 -5.99 -5.20 14.17
N ASP A 95 -5.73 -4.45 13.09
CA ASP A 95 -6.43 -4.60 11.82
C ASP A 95 -6.09 -5.91 11.12
N GLY A 96 -4.82 -6.29 11.14
CA GLY A 96 -4.35 -7.53 10.51
C GLY A 96 -3.04 -7.37 9.76
N LEU A 97 -2.80 -8.26 8.82
CA LEU A 97 -1.56 -8.27 8.04
C LEU A 97 -1.86 -8.24 6.53
N PHE A 98 -1.28 -7.29 5.86
CA PHE A 98 -1.29 -7.22 4.39
C PHE A 98 -0.62 -8.47 3.78
N PRO A 99 -1.12 -9.06 2.69
CA PRO A 99 -0.56 -10.27 2.06
C PRO A 99 0.72 -9.97 1.25
N LEU A 100 1.77 -9.47 1.93
CA LEU A 100 2.99 -8.92 1.32
C LEU A 100 3.66 -9.89 0.35
N ALA A 101 3.84 -11.16 0.75
CA ALA A 101 4.54 -12.15 -0.06
C ALA A 101 3.83 -12.34 -1.41
N ALA A 102 2.53 -12.59 -1.38
CA ALA A 102 1.72 -12.78 -2.58
C ALA A 102 1.70 -11.52 -3.46
N PHE A 103 1.65 -10.34 -2.84
CA PHE A 103 1.65 -9.07 -3.56
C PHE A 103 2.97 -8.81 -4.29
N ILE A 104 4.11 -9.09 -3.63
CA ILE A 104 5.43 -9.00 -4.27
C ILE A 104 5.54 -10.01 -5.42
N ASP A 105 5.08 -11.24 -5.22
CA ASP A 105 5.13 -12.30 -6.24
C ASP A 105 4.27 -11.96 -7.47
N ALA A 106 3.18 -11.23 -7.27
CA ALA A 106 2.35 -10.69 -8.35
C ALA A 106 2.95 -9.43 -9.02
N GLY A 107 4.13 -8.97 -8.61
CA GLY A 107 4.78 -7.77 -9.14
C GLY A 107 4.24 -6.45 -8.59
N GLY A 108 3.53 -6.50 -7.47
CA GLY A 108 2.93 -5.33 -6.83
C GLY A 108 3.95 -4.35 -6.28
N THR A 109 3.57 -3.08 -6.25
CA THR A 109 4.38 -1.96 -5.74
C THR A 109 3.77 -1.46 -4.43
N PHE A 110 4.59 -1.26 -3.38
CA PHE A 110 4.12 -0.72 -2.12
C PHE A 110 4.99 0.42 -1.62
N GLY A 111 4.38 1.37 -0.91
CA GLY A 111 5.02 2.38 -0.09
C GLY A 111 4.66 2.17 1.38
N ILE A 112 5.29 2.93 2.27
CA ILE A 112 5.00 2.89 3.71
C ILE A 112 4.67 4.27 4.24
N GLY A 113 3.87 4.33 5.28
CA GLY A 113 3.58 5.51 6.07
C GLY A 113 3.31 5.13 7.53
N SER A 114 3.48 6.06 8.47
CA SER A 114 3.18 5.83 9.88
C SER A 114 1.70 6.04 10.22
N ASP A 115 0.98 6.72 9.34
CA ASP A 115 -0.41 7.08 9.54
C ASP A 115 -0.65 7.74 10.92
N SER A 116 -1.53 7.16 11.76
CA SER A 116 -1.85 7.70 13.09
C SER A 116 -0.88 7.27 14.20
N HIS A 117 0.08 6.40 13.92
CA HIS A 117 1.02 5.92 14.93
C HIS A 117 2.12 6.95 15.23
N ILE A 118 2.48 7.06 16.51
CA ILE A 118 3.36 8.11 17.01
C ILE A 118 4.87 7.87 16.81
N SER A 119 5.29 6.66 16.45
CA SER A 119 6.72 6.33 16.33
C SER A 119 7.39 7.00 15.12
N VAL A 120 6.65 7.23 14.03
CA VAL A 120 7.11 7.92 12.81
C VAL A 120 8.51 7.45 12.36
N SER A 121 8.71 6.14 12.29
CA SER A 121 9.99 5.51 11.97
C SER A 121 9.89 4.57 10.78
N PRO A 122 10.46 4.92 9.61
CA PRO A 122 10.44 4.02 8.45
C PRO A 122 11.07 2.65 8.73
N VAL A 123 12.09 2.61 9.59
CA VAL A 123 12.74 1.36 9.99
C VAL A 123 11.79 0.47 10.79
N GLU A 124 10.98 1.06 11.66
CA GLU A 124 9.99 0.34 12.45
C GLU A 124 8.86 -0.18 11.56
N GLU A 125 8.35 0.63 10.62
CA GLU A 125 7.35 0.19 9.64
C GLU A 125 7.83 -1.04 8.86
N LEU A 126 9.04 -0.98 8.31
CA LEU A 126 9.60 -2.11 7.55
C LEU A 126 9.88 -3.34 8.42
N ARG A 127 10.25 -3.13 9.69
CA ARG A 127 10.45 -4.23 10.64
C ARG A 127 9.13 -4.94 10.94
N TRP A 128 8.07 -4.20 11.25
CA TRP A 128 6.75 -4.76 11.49
C TRP A 128 6.20 -5.47 10.26
N LEU A 129 6.38 -4.89 9.09
CA LEU A 129 5.96 -5.48 7.83
C LEU A 129 6.58 -6.87 7.62
N GLU A 130 7.89 -7.00 7.79
CA GLU A 130 8.58 -8.30 7.64
C GLU A 130 8.27 -9.26 8.80
N TYR A 131 8.28 -8.78 10.04
CA TYR A 131 8.10 -9.65 11.21
C TYR A 131 6.67 -10.20 11.28
N GLY A 132 5.67 -9.42 10.93
CA GLY A 132 4.30 -9.93 10.80
C GLY A 132 4.23 -11.10 9.82
N GLN A 133 4.85 -10.98 8.66
CA GLN A 133 4.90 -12.07 7.69
C GLN A 133 5.64 -13.30 8.22
N ARG A 134 6.78 -13.12 8.91
CA ARG A 134 7.53 -14.25 9.51
C ARG A 134 6.70 -15.03 10.52
N LEU A 135 5.95 -14.33 11.36
CA LEU A 135 5.12 -14.95 12.39
C LEU A 135 4.00 -15.81 11.79
N VAL A 136 3.37 -15.33 10.72
CA VAL A 136 2.29 -16.06 10.05
C VAL A 136 2.83 -17.22 9.20
N THR A 137 3.85 -16.96 8.39
CA THR A 137 4.39 -17.96 7.46
C THR A 137 5.34 -18.96 8.14
N ARG A 138 5.90 -18.61 9.30
CA ARG A 138 6.95 -19.37 10.01
C ARG A 138 8.22 -19.55 9.17
N HIS A 139 8.49 -18.58 8.29
CA HIS A 139 9.67 -18.53 7.45
C HIS A 139 10.44 -17.23 7.68
N ARG A 140 11.76 -17.25 7.45
CA ARG A 140 12.62 -16.07 7.47
C ARG A 140 12.70 -15.46 6.08
N ASN A 141 13.08 -14.17 6.03
CA ASN A 141 13.39 -13.46 4.79
C ASN A 141 12.24 -13.49 3.78
N VAL A 142 11.01 -13.18 4.26
CA VAL A 142 9.80 -13.29 3.45
C VAL A 142 9.78 -12.27 2.30
N ALA A 143 10.32 -11.07 2.50
CA ALA A 143 10.34 -10.04 1.47
C ALA A 143 11.51 -10.16 0.48
N ALA A 144 12.56 -10.93 0.79
CA ALA A 144 13.66 -11.21 -0.13
C ALA A 144 13.23 -12.23 -1.20
N ARG A 145 13.69 -12.03 -2.43
CA ARG A 145 13.36 -12.91 -3.57
C ARG A 145 14.58 -13.58 -4.17
N LEU A 146 15.77 -13.04 -3.91
CA LEU A 146 17.03 -13.62 -4.35
C LEU A 146 17.78 -14.23 -3.16
N PRO A 147 18.52 -15.33 -3.34
CA PRO A 147 19.21 -16.02 -2.24
C PRO A 147 20.17 -15.13 -1.44
N GLU A 148 20.85 -14.22 -2.12
CA GLU A 148 21.83 -13.30 -1.53
C GLU A 148 21.25 -11.92 -1.19
N GLU A 149 19.96 -11.72 -1.36
CA GLU A 149 19.31 -10.44 -1.14
C GLU A 149 19.13 -10.18 0.36
N SER A 150 19.62 -9.05 0.84
CA SER A 150 19.31 -8.58 2.20
C SER A 150 17.85 -8.16 2.28
N VAL A 151 17.09 -8.72 3.21
CA VAL A 151 15.69 -8.35 3.46
C VAL A 151 15.53 -6.86 3.74
N GLY A 152 16.42 -6.28 4.54
CA GLY A 152 16.39 -4.85 4.83
C GLY A 152 16.56 -4.00 3.57
N THR A 153 17.51 -4.37 2.71
CA THR A 153 17.74 -3.68 1.43
C THR A 153 16.54 -3.84 0.50
N ALA A 154 16.01 -5.06 0.36
CA ALA A 154 14.85 -5.35 -0.48
C ALA A 154 13.62 -4.52 -0.07
N LEU A 155 13.30 -4.50 1.21
CA LEU A 155 12.18 -3.73 1.75
C LEU A 155 12.38 -2.24 1.55
N TRP A 156 13.57 -1.74 1.89
CA TRP A 156 13.89 -0.31 1.77
C TRP A 156 13.76 0.18 0.33
N GLN A 157 14.35 -0.54 -0.63
CA GLN A 157 14.29 -0.16 -2.04
C GLN A 157 12.85 -0.20 -2.59
N ARG A 158 12.07 -1.23 -2.23
CA ARG A 158 10.67 -1.34 -2.65
C ARG A 158 9.80 -0.21 -2.07
N ALA A 159 9.94 0.06 -0.77
CA ALA A 159 9.20 1.12 -0.11
C ALA A 159 9.56 2.51 -0.68
N LEU A 160 10.85 2.73 -0.96
CA LEU A 160 11.33 3.98 -1.58
C LEU A 160 10.73 4.18 -2.98
N GLN A 161 10.74 3.14 -3.82
CA GLN A 161 10.13 3.17 -5.16
C GLN A 161 8.62 3.41 -5.10
N GLY A 162 7.94 2.69 -4.20
CA GLY A 162 6.48 2.85 -4.01
C GLY A 162 6.12 4.22 -3.45
N GLY A 163 6.86 4.72 -2.48
CA GLY A 163 6.66 6.06 -1.92
C GLY A 163 6.87 7.17 -2.96
N ALA A 164 7.87 7.04 -3.82
CA ALA A 164 8.09 7.96 -4.93
C ALA A 164 6.90 7.99 -5.90
N ARG A 165 6.39 6.82 -6.27
CA ARG A 165 5.21 6.69 -7.14
C ARG A 165 3.97 7.27 -6.46
N ALA A 166 3.70 6.90 -5.22
CA ALA A 166 2.55 7.37 -4.45
C ALA A 166 2.53 8.90 -4.31
N SER A 167 3.70 9.52 -4.13
CA SER A 167 3.82 10.98 -4.02
C SER A 167 3.85 11.71 -5.36
N GLY A 168 3.94 10.99 -6.48
CA GLY A 168 4.14 11.58 -7.81
C GLY A 168 5.47 12.34 -7.94
N SER A 169 6.48 11.97 -7.15
CA SER A 169 7.76 12.68 -7.05
C SER A 169 8.91 11.93 -7.73
N ALA A 170 9.79 12.66 -8.41
CA ALA A 170 11.00 12.09 -9.03
C ALA A 170 12.12 11.86 -7.99
N ILE A 171 11.82 11.05 -6.97
CA ILE A 171 12.71 10.63 -5.90
C ILE A 171 12.99 9.13 -6.03
N ALA A 172 13.59 8.51 -5.04
CA ALA A 172 13.87 7.06 -4.94
C ALA A 172 15.14 6.56 -5.65
N THR A 173 15.99 7.44 -6.15
CA THR A 173 17.24 7.02 -6.75
C THR A 173 18.30 8.12 -6.63
N LEU A 174 19.56 7.73 -6.48
CA LEU A 174 20.72 8.62 -6.58
C LEU A 174 21.21 8.61 -8.03
N ALA A 175 20.54 9.35 -8.88
CA ALA A 175 20.86 9.43 -10.29
C ALA A 175 20.75 10.87 -10.81
N THR A 176 21.43 11.15 -11.91
CA THR A 176 21.32 12.45 -12.60
C THR A 176 19.89 12.71 -13.01
N GLY A 177 19.34 13.86 -12.64
CA GLY A 177 17.95 14.25 -12.92
C GLY A 177 16.96 13.85 -11.82
N ALA A 178 17.34 13.05 -10.85
CA ALA A 178 16.53 12.79 -9.66
C ALA A 178 16.67 13.95 -8.65
N ARG A 179 15.62 14.14 -7.85
CA ARG A 179 15.68 15.09 -6.72
C ARG A 179 16.63 14.55 -5.66
N ALA A 180 17.53 15.40 -5.19
CA ALA A 180 18.57 15.04 -4.23
C ALA A 180 18.06 15.14 -2.77
N ASP A 181 17.18 14.22 -2.38
CA ASP A 181 16.78 14.04 -0.99
C ASP A 181 17.73 13.03 -0.34
N LEU A 182 18.64 13.51 0.47
CA LEU A 182 19.73 12.72 1.06
C LEU A 182 19.65 12.77 2.58
N LEU A 183 19.88 11.65 3.21
CA LEU A 183 20.08 11.53 4.65
C LEU A 183 21.49 10.99 4.90
N VAL A 184 22.26 11.70 5.72
CA VAL A 184 23.55 11.24 6.23
C VAL A 184 23.32 10.68 7.62
N LEU A 185 23.77 9.47 7.83
CA LEU A 185 23.71 8.82 9.14
C LEU A 185 25.08 8.95 9.81
N ASP A 186 25.08 9.33 11.08
CA ASP A 186 26.28 9.29 11.92
C ASP A 186 26.44 7.87 12.48
N ASP A 187 27.67 7.38 12.54
CA ASP A 187 28.05 6.07 13.11
C ASP A 187 27.94 6.05 14.64
#